data_0a377d2db8fe027daf58425d6286b861
#
_entry.id   0a377d2db8fe027daf58425d6286b861
#
_cell.length_a   1.000
_cell.length_b   1.000
_cell.length_c   1.000
_cell.angle_alpha   90.00
_cell.angle_beta   90.00
_cell.angle_gamma   90.00
#
_symmetry.space_group_name_H-M   'P 1'
#
loop_
_entity.id
_entity.type
_entity.pdbx_description
1 polymer ?
#
loop_
_entity_poly.entity_id
_entity_poly.type
_entity_poly.pdbx_seq_one_letter_code
_entity_poly.pdbx_strand_id
1 'polypeptide(L)'
;VDTVDNDYEFKGFLIKFQAIHGGTITQPLFVIDHYDNYTFQMYYKKLTSLIDDAKKASNSERGSKWKQYFDFKRKYLLASNITNSYGKILFSRDLDYGFAITSHRAQGSTYRNVFVDINDMIYDKYGHPYTNRDEMLRRLYVACSRASNQLVLSYGK
;
A
#
# COMPACT_ATOMS: atom_id res chain seq x y z
N VAL A 1 18.53 8.20 -8.87
CA VAL A 1 19.06 8.12 -10.24
C VAL A 1 17.87 7.92 -11.16
N ASP A 2 17.68 8.87 -12.08
CA ASP A 2 16.65 8.76 -13.12
C ASP A 2 17.02 7.61 -14.04
N THR A 3 16.14 6.64 -14.15
CA THR A 3 16.34 5.47 -15.01
C THR A 3 15.12 5.29 -15.90
N VAL A 4 15.33 4.73 -17.10
CA VAL A 4 14.27 4.39 -18.03
C VAL A 4 14.15 2.87 -18.07
N ASP A 5 12.94 2.35 -17.91
CA ASP A 5 12.68 0.93 -18.10
C ASP A 5 12.53 0.62 -19.59
N ASN A 6 13.29 -0.36 -20.08
CA ASN A 6 13.36 -0.68 -21.50
C ASN A 6 12.07 -1.32 -22.05
N ASP A 7 11.23 -1.93 -21.20
CA ASP A 7 10.01 -2.62 -21.69
C ASP A 7 8.89 -1.62 -22.07
N TYR A 8 8.81 -0.47 -21.36
CA TYR A 8 7.75 0.52 -21.54
C TYR A 8 8.26 1.95 -21.67
N GLU A 9 9.58 2.16 -21.63
CA GLU A 9 10.21 3.49 -21.63
C GLU A 9 9.74 4.39 -20.47
N PHE A 10 9.32 3.77 -19.36
CA PHE A 10 8.92 4.53 -18.17
C PHE A 10 10.13 5.18 -17.52
N LYS A 11 10.05 6.46 -17.26
CA LYS A 11 10.98 7.16 -16.37
C LYS A 11 10.64 6.87 -14.93
N GLY A 12 11.65 6.73 -14.09
CA GLY A 12 11.45 6.42 -12.68
C GLY A 12 12.74 6.38 -11.88
N PHE A 13 12.61 5.91 -10.66
CA PHE A 13 13.68 5.84 -9.68
C PHE A 13 13.90 4.40 -9.25
N LEU A 14 15.16 3.96 -9.20
CA LEU A 14 15.52 2.70 -8.56
C LEU A 14 15.79 2.95 -7.07
N ILE A 15 14.93 2.38 -6.21
CA ILE A 15 15.02 2.50 -4.76
C ILE A 15 15.54 1.19 -4.18
N LYS A 16 16.55 1.26 -3.33
CA LYS A 16 17.07 0.15 -2.54
C LYS A 16 16.76 0.40 -1.08
N PHE A 17 16.30 -0.63 -0.37
CA PHE A 17 16.08 -0.58 1.05
C PHE A 17 17.17 -1.37 1.78
N GLN A 18 17.71 -0.77 2.82
CA GLN A 18 18.65 -1.42 3.73
C GLN A 18 18.03 -1.47 5.11
N ALA A 19 18.09 -2.62 5.78
CA ALA A 19 17.65 -2.72 7.17
C ALA A 19 18.56 -1.89 8.07
N ILE A 20 17.98 -1.19 9.06
CA ILE A 20 18.69 -0.27 9.98
C ILE A 20 19.79 -1.00 10.75
N HIS A 21 19.67 -2.31 10.99
CA HIS A 21 20.61 -3.12 11.74
C HIS A 21 21.51 -4.02 10.88
N GLY A 22 21.81 -3.61 9.65
CA GLY A 22 22.79 -4.31 8.81
C GLY A 22 22.26 -5.57 8.13
N GLY A 23 20.99 -5.57 7.78
CA GLY A 23 20.37 -6.66 6.98
C GLY A 23 20.68 -6.58 5.50
N THR A 24 20.24 -7.58 4.76
CA THR A 24 20.41 -7.71 3.31
C THR A 24 19.80 -6.50 2.59
N ILE A 25 20.54 -5.93 1.66
CA ILE A 25 20.00 -4.91 0.75
C ILE A 25 18.93 -5.59 -0.11
N THR A 26 17.73 -5.04 -0.13
CA THR A 26 16.68 -5.55 -1.02
C THR A 26 17.06 -5.37 -2.49
N GLN A 27 16.48 -6.20 -3.36
CA GLN A 27 16.58 -5.93 -4.79
C GLN A 27 16.03 -4.53 -5.09
N PRO A 28 16.59 -3.81 -6.07
CA PRO A 28 16.10 -2.51 -6.44
C PRO A 28 14.63 -2.58 -6.85
N LEU A 29 13.82 -1.66 -6.32
CA LEU A 29 12.42 -1.49 -6.70
C LEU A 29 12.32 -0.30 -7.66
N PHE A 30 11.63 -0.49 -8.77
CA PHE A 30 11.40 0.58 -9.74
C PHE A 30 10.12 1.34 -9.36
N VAL A 31 10.27 2.64 -9.08
CA VAL A 31 9.18 3.55 -8.74
C VAL A 31 9.02 4.53 -9.87
N ILE A 32 7.84 4.58 -10.48
CA ILE A 32 7.57 5.49 -11.60
C ILE A 32 7.64 6.95 -11.17
N ASP A 33 8.19 7.77 -12.06
CA ASP A 33 8.12 9.22 -11.92
C ASP A 33 6.72 9.72 -12.32
N HIS A 34 5.89 10.01 -11.33
CA HIS A 34 4.53 10.50 -11.54
C HIS A 34 4.49 11.97 -11.99
N TYR A 35 5.60 12.69 -11.96
CA TYR A 35 5.71 14.06 -12.50
C TYR A 35 6.02 14.06 -14.00
N ASP A 36 6.59 12.98 -14.55
CA ASP A 36 6.74 12.83 -16.00
C ASP A 36 5.39 12.46 -16.63
N ASN A 37 4.78 13.44 -17.30
CA ASN A 37 3.43 13.30 -17.85
C ASN A 37 3.30 12.13 -18.85
N TYR A 38 4.31 11.89 -19.67
CA TYR A 38 4.31 10.77 -20.62
C TYR A 38 4.26 9.44 -19.89
N THR A 39 5.18 9.19 -18.96
CA THR A 39 5.24 7.98 -18.13
C THR A 39 3.93 7.75 -17.39
N PHE A 40 3.39 8.82 -16.76
CA PHE A 40 2.14 8.73 -16.02
C PHE A 40 0.97 8.31 -16.91
N GLN A 41 0.79 8.92 -18.09
CA GLN A 41 -0.29 8.61 -19.02
C GLN A 41 -0.16 7.18 -19.57
N MET A 42 1.03 6.76 -19.93
CA MET A 42 1.29 5.40 -20.44
C MET A 42 1.05 4.35 -19.36
N TYR A 43 1.49 4.60 -18.14
CA TYR A 43 1.25 3.73 -16.99
C TYR A 43 -0.25 3.59 -16.70
N TYR A 44 -0.97 4.71 -16.63
CA TYR A 44 -2.42 4.72 -16.40
C TYR A 44 -3.16 3.93 -17.48
N LYS A 45 -2.84 4.18 -18.75
CA LYS A 45 -3.42 3.46 -19.90
C LYS A 45 -3.17 1.95 -19.79
N LYS A 46 -1.94 1.55 -19.43
CA LYS A 46 -1.59 0.13 -19.29
C LYS A 46 -2.33 -0.53 -18.13
N LEU A 47 -2.41 0.12 -16.96
CA LEU A 47 -3.17 -0.41 -15.82
C LEU A 47 -4.65 -0.61 -16.17
N THR A 48 -5.26 0.39 -16.81
CA THR A 48 -6.67 0.32 -17.22
C THR A 48 -6.90 -0.82 -18.20
N SER A 49 -6.03 -0.96 -19.22
CA SER A 49 -6.10 -2.08 -20.17
C SER A 49 -6.02 -3.44 -19.47
N LEU A 50 -5.08 -3.63 -18.53
CA LEU A 50 -4.94 -4.90 -17.80
C LEU A 50 -6.17 -5.23 -16.96
N ILE A 51 -6.81 -4.23 -16.35
CA ILE A 51 -8.06 -4.42 -15.61
C ILE A 51 -9.20 -4.80 -16.55
N ASP A 52 -9.32 -4.12 -17.67
CA ASP A 52 -10.38 -4.39 -18.64
C ASP A 52 -10.23 -5.77 -19.26
N ASP A 53 -9.01 -6.18 -19.58
CA ASP A 53 -8.70 -7.53 -20.06
C ASP A 53 -9.09 -8.59 -19.01
N ALA A 54 -8.77 -8.34 -17.73
CA ALA A 54 -9.11 -9.27 -16.65
C ALA A 54 -10.62 -9.35 -16.40
N LYS A 55 -11.35 -8.23 -16.53
CA LYS A 55 -12.81 -8.19 -16.37
C LYS A 55 -13.55 -8.87 -17.53
N LYS A 56 -13.06 -8.74 -18.75
CA LYS A 56 -13.65 -9.32 -19.97
C LYS A 56 -13.27 -10.78 -20.19
N ALA A 57 -12.24 -11.28 -19.49
CA ALA A 57 -11.74 -12.63 -19.64
C ALA A 57 -12.76 -13.69 -19.20
N SER A 58 -12.74 -14.83 -19.85
CA SER A 58 -13.49 -16.04 -19.46
C SER A 58 -13.07 -16.51 -18.07
N ASN A 59 -13.91 -17.33 -17.40
CA ASN A 59 -13.60 -17.82 -16.05
C ASN A 59 -12.28 -18.60 -16.00
N SER A 60 -11.91 -19.31 -17.06
CA SER A 60 -10.65 -20.07 -17.15
C SER A 60 -9.42 -19.19 -17.27
N GLU A 61 -9.53 -18.03 -17.91
CA GLU A 61 -8.40 -17.14 -18.18
C GLU A 61 -8.28 -15.99 -17.16
N ARG A 62 -9.36 -15.71 -16.43
CA ARG A 62 -9.43 -14.56 -15.48
C ARG A 62 -8.30 -14.54 -14.48
N GLY A 63 -7.95 -15.69 -13.91
CA GLY A 63 -6.84 -15.78 -12.95
C GLY A 63 -5.49 -15.39 -13.56
N SER A 64 -5.21 -15.84 -14.79
CA SER A 64 -4.01 -15.47 -15.53
C SER A 64 -3.95 -13.97 -15.84
N LYS A 65 -5.08 -13.37 -16.24
CA LYS A 65 -5.17 -11.93 -16.52
C LYS A 65 -4.98 -11.08 -15.27
N TRP A 66 -5.58 -11.47 -14.14
CA TRP A 66 -5.32 -10.80 -12.86
C TRP A 66 -3.87 -10.95 -12.42
N LYS A 67 -3.25 -12.11 -12.64
CA LYS A 67 -1.83 -12.27 -12.37
C LYS A 67 -0.97 -11.27 -13.15
N GLN A 68 -1.24 -11.07 -14.45
CA GLN A 68 -0.53 -10.06 -15.26
C GLN A 68 -0.65 -8.65 -14.68
N TYR A 69 -1.85 -8.26 -14.20
CA TYR A 69 -2.07 -6.98 -13.53
C TYR A 69 -1.21 -6.86 -12.25
N PHE A 70 -1.23 -7.88 -11.39
CA PHE A 70 -0.45 -7.82 -10.15
C PHE A 70 1.06 -7.89 -10.39
N ASP A 71 1.52 -8.63 -11.41
CA ASP A 71 2.92 -8.67 -11.78
C ASP A 71 3.40 -7.31 -12.30
N PHE A 72 2.59 -6.65 -13.11
CA PHE A 72 2.86 -5.29 -13.55
C PHE A 72 2.92 -4.30 -12.36
N LYS A 73 1.95 -4.33 -11.45
CA LYS A 73 1.93 -3.51 -10.24
C LYS A 73 3.13 -3.74 -9.33
N ARG A 74 3.63 -4.98 -9.24
CA ARG A 74 4.84 -5.30 -8.48
C ARG A 74 6.12 -4.80 -9.12
N LYS A 75 6.17 -4.80 -10.45
CA LYS A 75 7.34 -4.33 -11.20
C LYS A 75 7.44 -2.79 -11.18
N TYR A 76 6.31 -2.11 -11.30
CA TYR A 76 6.23 -0.65 -11.43
C TYR A 76 5.40 -0.06 -10.30
N LEU A 77 6.08 0.47 -9.29
CA LEU A 77 5.45 0.96 -8.07
C LEU A 77 5.02 2.42 -8.19
N LEU A 78 3.88 2.74 -7.59
CA LEU A 78 3.38 4.11 -7.44
C LEU A 78 3.80 4.69 -6.10
N ALA A 79 4.43 5.86 -6.11
CA ALA A 79 4.70 6.65 -4.90
C ALA A 79 3.50 7.53 -4.49
N SER A 80 2.58 7.81 -5.42
CA SER A 80 1.42 8.68 -5.21
C SER A 80 0.13 8.05 -5.71
N ASN A 81 -0.99 8.44 -5.10
CA ASN A 81 -2.31 8.02 -5.58
C ASN A 81 -2.60 8.65 -6.95
N ILE A 82 -3.24 7.87 -7.82
CA ILE A 82 -3.86 8.40 -9.04
C ILE A 82 -5.31 8.74 -8.73
N THR A 83 -5.68 10.00 -8.92
CA THR A 83 -7.04 10.50 -8.67
C THR A 83 -7.68 11.01 -9.95
N ASN A 84 -9.02 10.97 -10.00
CA ASN A 84 -9.77 11.67 -11.06
C ASN A 84 -9.92 13.16 -10.74
N SER A 85 -10.54 13.91 -11.66
CA SER A 85 -10.78 15.36 -11.53
C SER A 85 -11.61 15.75 -10.28
N TYR A 86 -12.33 14.81 -9.70
CA TYR A 86 -13.14 14.99 -8.50
C TYR A 86 -12.41 14.57 -7.21
N GLY A 87 -11.11 14.28 -7.29
CA GLY A 87 -10.32 13.84 -6.13
C GLY A 87 -10.55 12.40 -5.68
N LYS A 88 -11.38 11.62 -6.40
CA LYS A 88 -11.58 10.20 -6.10
C LYS A 88 -10.36 9.39 -6.52
N ILE A 89 -9.84 8.58 -5.59
CA ILE A 89 -8.71 7.69 -5.86
C ILE A 89 -9.13 6.61 -6.84
N LEU A 90 -8.47 6.55 -7.99
CA LEU A 90 -8.61 5.50 -9.01
C LEU A 90 -7.63 4.35 -8.74
N PHE A 91 -6.39 4.68 -8.45
CA PHE A 91 -5.35 3.73 -8.04
C PHE A 91 -4.62 4.27 -6.82
N SER A 92 -4.51 3.42 -5.79
CA SER A 92 -3.76 3.76 -4.59
C SER A 92 -2.26 3.57 -4.81
N ARG A 93 -1.47 4.38 -4.11
CA ARG A 93 -0.02 4.26 -4.04
C ARG A 93 0.39 2.88 -3.51
N ASP A 94 1.52 2.40 -3.97
CA ASP A 94 2.11 1.13 -3.54
C ASP A 94 3.12 1.33 -2.40
N LEU A 95 3.75 2.51 -2.37
CA LEU A 95 4.67 2.91 -1.31
C LEU A 95 3.96 3.84 -0.33
N ASP A 96 4.13 3.55 0.96
CA ASP A 96 3.62 4.39 2.03
C ASP A 96 4.68 4.52 3.13
N TYR A 97 4.56 5.58 3.91
CA TYR A 97 5.39 5.74 5.10
C TYR A 97 4.98 4.68 6.13
N GLY A 98 5.95 3.88 6.59
CA GLY A 98 5.74 2.80 7.55
C GLY A 98 5.52 3.27 9.01
N PHE A 99 5.26 4.57 9.23
CA PHE A 99 5.07 5.13 10.58
C PHE A 99 3.68 4.90 11.15
N ALA A 100 2.68 4.73 10.30
CA ALA A 100 1.32 4.42 10.71
C ALA A 100 0.72 3.37 9.78
N ILE A 101 0.21 2.30 10.37
CA ILE A 101 -0.41 1.19 9.64
C ILE A 101 -1.69 0.76 10.37
N THR A 102 -2.63 0.17 9.65
CA THR A 102 -3.82 -0.41 10.28
C THR A 102 -3.47 -1.68 11.05
N SER A 103 -4.24 -2.01 12.10
CA SER A 103 -4.08 -3.25 12.86
C SER A 103 -4.07 -4.49 11.98
N HIS A 104 -4.89 -4.53 10.92
CA HIS A 104 -4.91 -5.62 9.95
C HIS A 104 -3.58 -5.79 9.21
N ARG A 105 -2.96 -4.69 8.77
CA ARG A 105 -1.65 -4.73 8.10
C ARG A 105 -0.51 -5.06 9.06
N ALA A 106 -0.67 -4.77 10.35
CA ALA A 106 0.30 -5.11 11.38
C ALA A 106 0.28 -6.61 11.76
N GLN A 107 -0.76 -7.34 11.37
CA GLN A 107 -0.90 -8.76 11.70
C GLN A 107 0.26 -9.59 11.17
N GLY A 108 0.86 -10.40 12.03
CA GLY A 108 2.05 -11.21 11.71
C GLY A 108 3.40 -10.49 11.85
N SER A 109 3.40 -9.17 12.05
CA SER A 109 4.63 -8.39 12.26
C SER A 109 4.86 -8.10 13.75
N THR A 110 6.11 -7.85 14.13
CA THR A 110 6.50 -7.43 15.50
C THR A 110 7.31 -6.15 15.39
N TYR A 111 6.99 -5.17 16.25
CA TYR A 111 7.64 -3.88 16.30
C TYR A 111 8.23 -3.64 17.68
N ARG A 112 9.35 -2.95 17.75
CA ARG A 112 9.99 -2.64 19.05
C ARG A 112 9.08 -1.77 19.93
N ASN A 113 8.59 -0.69 19.37
CA ASN A 113 7.68 0.24 20.03
C ASN A 113 6.41 0.40 19.20
N VAL A 114 5.26 0.38 19.84
CA VAL A 114 3.96 0.52 19.18
C VAL A 114 3.17 1.62 19.88
N PHE A 115 2.64 2.54 19.11
CA PHE A 115 1.72 3.58 19.54
C PHE A 115 0.35 3.26 18.96
N VAL A 116 -0.65 3.11 19.81
CA VAL A 116 -2.02 2.79 19.40
C VAL A 116 -2.92 3.98 19.71
N ASP A 117 -3.58 4.51 18.71
CA ASP A 117 -4.67 5.46 18.89
C ASP A 117 -5.96 4.70 19.25
N ILE A 118 -6.33 4.78 20.52
CA ILE A 118 -7.51 4.09 21.05
C ILE A 118 -8.81 4.67 20.46
N ASN A 119 -8.84 5.97 20.18
CA ASN A 119 -10.04 6.60 19.64
C ASN A 119 -10.35 6.05 18.23
N ASP A 120 -9.33 5.89 17.38
CA ASP A 120 -9.50 5.31 16.03
C ASP A 120 -9.94 3.83 16.08
N MET A 121 -9.69 3.15 17.20
CA MET A 121 -10.15 1.78 17.43
C MET A 121 -11.58 1.68 17.93
N ILE A 122 -12.05 2.66 18.71
CA ILE A 122 -13.36 2.66 19.38
C ILE A 122 -14.42 3.39 18.57
N TYR A 123 -14.06 4.46 17.87
CA TYR A 123 -14.99 5.33 17.17
C TYR A 123 -14.78 5.27 15.65
N ASP A 124 -15.86 5.48 14.91
CA ASP A 124 -15.81 5.70 13.47
C ASP A 124 -15.38 7.14 13.14
N LYS A 125 -15.23 7.44 11.87
CA LYS A 125 -14.84 8.77 11.37
C LYS A 125 -15.85 9.90 11.69
N TYR A 126 -17.03 9.56 12.19
CA TYR A 126 -18.06 10.49 12.60
C TYR A 126 -18.14 10.64 14.12
N GLY A 127 -17.31 9.92 14.88
CA GLY A 127 -17.30 9.91 16.33
C GLY A 127 -18.33 9.00 16.97
N HIS A 128 -18.97 8.11 16.22
CA HIS A 128 -19.88 7.11 16.77
C HIS A 128 -19.10 5.86 17.19
N PRO A 129 -19.43 5.26 18.37
CA PRO A 129 -18.80 4.01 18.78
C PRO A 129 -19.10 2.89 17.79
N TYR A 130 -18.08 2.06 17.48
CA TYR A 130 -18.29 0.87 16.68
C TYR A 130 -19.25 -0.09 17.36
N THR A 131 -20.27 -0.56 16.64
CA THR A 131 -21.31 -1.44 17.17
C THR A 131 -20.82 -2.88 17.37
N ASN A 132 -19.87 -3.34 16.55
CA ASN A 132 -19.29 -4.67 16.66
C ASN A 132 -18.14 -4.68 17.69
N ARG A 133 -18.50 -4.93 18.95
CA ARG A 133 -17.56 -4.96 20.07
C ARG A 133 -16.50 -6.06 19.92
N ASP A 134 -16.86 -7.24 19.42
CA ASP A 134 -15.91 -8.34 19.27
C ASP A 134 -14.84 -8.05 18.23
N GLU A 135 -15.23 -7.43 17.12
CA GLU A 135 -14.28 -6.98 16.11
C GLU A 135 -13.37 -5.88 16.63
N MET A 136 -13.91 -4.92 17.36
CA MET A 136 -13.14 -3.86 18.00
C MET A 136 -12.09 -4.44 18.96
N LEU A 137 -12.47 -5.38 19.82
CA LEU A 137 -11.55 -6.04 20.75
C LEU A 137 -10.46 -6.84 20.04
N ARG A 138 -10.80 -7.53 18.94
CA ARG A 138 -9.82 -8.24 18.10
C ARG A 138 -8.81 -7.29 17.47
N ARG A 139 -9.26 -6.16 16.94
CA ARG A 139 -8.38 -5.13 16.39
C ARG A 139 -7.43 -4.58 17.46
N LEU A 140 -7.96 -4.27 18.62
CA LEU A 140 -7.18 -3.77 19.75
C LEU A 140 -6.15 -4.81 20.21
N TYR A 141 -6.55 -6.08 20.35
CA TYR A 141 -5.64 -7.17 20.68
C TYR A 141 -4.51 -7.30 19.65
N VAL A 142 -4.85 -7.30 18.34
CA VAL A 142 -3.83 -7.36 17.30
C VAL A 142 -2.86 -6.20 17.40
N ALA A 143 -3.33 -4.97 17.57
CA ALA A 143 -2.48 -3.79 17.65
C ALA A 143 -1.55 -3.85 18.88
N CYS A 144 -2.09 -4.14 20.07
CA CYS A 144 -1.32 -4.19 21.31
C CYS A 144 -0.31 -5.34 21.34
N SER A 145 -0.65 -6.50 20.79
CA SER A 145 0.23 -7.67 20.79
C SER A 145 1.42 -7.57 19.82
N ARG A 146 1.52 -6.48 19.08
CA ARG A 146 2.65 -6.26 18.13
C ARG A 146 3.89 -5.67 18.79
N ALA A 147 3.77 -5.10 19.99
CA ALA A 147 4.90 -4.49 20.70
C ALA A 147 5.80 -5.54 21.34
N SER A 148 7.11 -5.48 21.08
CA SER A 148 8.12 -6.33 21.75
C SER A 148 8.82 -5.64 22.93
N ASN A 149 8.78 -4.31 22.99
CA ASN A 149 9.44 -3.54 24.04
C ASN A 149 8.50 -2.55 24.72
N GLN A 150 7.87 -1.66 23.96
CA GLN A 150 7.03 -0.61 24.52
C GLN A 150 5.70 -0.50 23.77
N LEU A 151 4.62 -0.45 24.54
CA LEU A 151 3.28 -0.14 24.06
C LEU A 151 2.84 1.19 24.69
N VAL A 152 2.46 2.14 23.84
CA VAL A 152 1.88 3.41 24.24
C VAL A 152 0.47 3.49 23.72
N LEU A 153 -0.49 3.70 24.60
CA LEU A 153 -1.89 3.90 24.26
C LEU A 153 -2.21 5.40 24.31
N SER A 154 -2.58 5.96 23.17
CA SER A 154 -3.04 7.34 23.09
C SER A 154 -4.55 7.36 23.22
N TYR A 155 -5.04 8.10 24.20
CA TYR A 155 -6.44 8.38 24.43
C TYR A 155 -6.59 9.89 24.48
N GLY A 156 -7.01 10.49 23.38
CA GLY A 156 -7.27 11.92 23.28
C GLY A 156 -8.78 12.20 23.27
N LYS A 157 -9.16 13.38 23.77
CA LYS A 157 -10.49 13.96 23.50
C LYS A 157 -10.45 14.66 22.17
#